data_5ffd804c9156fbddbe7db8ee72e11108
#
_entry.id   5ffd804c9156fbddbe7db8ee72e11108
#
_cell.length_a   1.000
_cell.length_b   1.000
_cell.length_c   1.000
_cell.angle_alpha   90.00
_cell.angle_beta   90.00
_cell.angle_gamma   90.00
#
_symmetry.space_group_name_H-M   'P 1'
#
loop_
_entity.id
_entity.type
_entity.pdbx_description
1 polymer ?
#
loop_
_entity_poly.entity_id
_entity_poly.type
_entity_poly.pdbx_seq_one_letter_code
_entity_poly.pdbx_strand_id
1 'polypeptide(L)'
;MKDLGLTYTTSIDKKPTLKARLKTLGRGKKHTRIVRALNDVSIDVHYGTVLGIIGSNGAGKSSLMRVISGIVPPTQGRVEVYGSVSTLLALGVGFNPSMTGRDNVYLGGLAAGMTREEIDASFDSIAEFSELGESIDAPMRTYSSGMYARLAFSV
;
A
#
# COMPACT_ATOMS: atom_id res chain seq x y z
N MET A 1 -14.17 -14.09 -3.22
CA MET A 1 -14.70 -12.77 -3.64
C MET A 1 -15.69 -12.94 -4.77
N LYS A 2 -16.74 -12.09 -4.79
CA LYS A 2 -17.85 -12.27 -5.75
C LYS A 2 -18.32 -10.90 -6.27
N ASP A 3 -18.45 -10.81 -7.59
CA ASP A 3 -18.99 -9.69 -8.37
C ASP A 3 -18.31 -8.35 -8.02
N LEU A 4 -16.98 -8.39 -7.87
CA LEU A 4 -16.17 -7.31 -7.35
C LEU A 4 -16.03 -6.20 -8.37
N GLY A 5 -16.46 -4.99 -8.02
CA GLY A 5 -16.25 -3.77 -8.77
C GLY A 5 -15.55 -2.70 -7.95
N LEU A 6 -14.65 -1.97 -8.58
CA LEU A 6 -14.01 -0.79 -7.98
C LEU A 6 -13.99 0.39 -8.95
N THR A 7 -14.55 1.49 -8.51
CA THR A 7 -14.63 2.72 -9.29
C THR A 7 -13.99 3.86 -8.51
N TYR A 8 -12.97 4.48 -9.11
CA TYR A 8 -12.38 5.71 -8.58
C TYR A 8 -13.07 6.93 -9.18
N THR A 9 -13.44 7.85 -8.31
CA THR A 9 -14.02 9.14 -8.69
C THR A 9 -13.01 10.24 -8.40
N THR A 10 -12.43 10.83 -9.41
CA THR A 10 -11.45 11.93 -9.29
C THR A 10 -12.05 13.23 -9.76
N SER A 11 -12.07 14.25 -8.90
CA SER A 11 -12.46 15.61 -9.27
C SER A 11 -11.26 16.31 -9.93
N ILE A 12 -11.39 16.69 -11.20
CA ILE A 12 -10.35 17.44 -11.93
C ILE A 12 -10.65 18.93 -11.78
N ASP A 13 -10.74 19.42 -10.56
CA ASP A 13 -10.82 20.87 -10.35
C ASP A 13 -9.39 21.44 -10.32
N LYS A 14 -8.96 22.08 -11.42
CA LYS A 14 -7.88 23.06 -11.34
C LYS A 14 -8.38 24.13 -10.37
N LYS A 15 -7.64 24.37 -9.24
CA LYS A 15 -7.98 25.41 -8.27
C LYS A 15 -8.26 26.71 -9.04
N PRO A 16 -9.51 27.22 -9.08
CA PRO A 16 -9.80 28.43 -9.81
C PRO A 16 -9.07 29.58 -9.15
N THR A 17 -8.35 30.39 -9.94
CA THR A 17 -7.77 31.65 -9.49
C THR A 17 -8.87 32.53 -8.89
N LEU A 18 -8.54 33.32 -7.86
CA LEU A 18 -9.49 34.22 -7.16
C LEU A 18 -10.35 35.05 -8.12
N LYS A 19 -9.79 35.48 -9.29
CA LYS A 19 -10.52 36.20 -10.36
C LYS A 19 -11.57 35.34 -11.06
N ALA A 20 -11.38 34.03 -11.18
CA ALA A 20 -12.35 33.12 -11.78
C ALA A 20 -13.51 32.80 -10.82
N ARG A 21 -13.27 32.83 -9.49
CA ARG A 21 -14.33 32.67 -8.46
C ARG A 21 -15.34 33.81 -8.47
N LEU A 22 -14.90 35.03 -8.74
CA LEU A 22 -15.78 36.22 -8.82
C LEU A 22 -16.66 36.25 -10.09
N LYS A 23 -16.23 35.60 -11.18
CA LYS A 23 -16.99 35.54 -12.45
C LYS A 23 -18.01 34.39 -12.51
N THR A 24 -17.91 33.39 -11.67
CA THR A 24 -18.82 32.25 -11.63
C THR A 24 -19.59 32.19 -10.30
N LEU A 25 -20.40 33.23 -10.05
CA LEU A 25 -21.41 33.15 -9.01
C LEU A 25 -22.39 32.01 -9.38
N GLY A 26 -22.17 30.82 -8.81
CA GLY A 26 -23.23 29.87 -8.57
C GLY A 26 -23.35 28.61 -9.41
N ARG A 27 -22.49 28.30 -10.43
CA ARG A 27 -22.58 27.01 -11.16
C ARG A 27 -21.27 26.52 -11.73
N GLY A 28 -20.32 26.15 -10.86
CA GLY A 28 -19.16 25.36 -11.29
C GLY A 28 -19.60 23.90 -11.53
N LYS A 29 -19.69 23.47 -12.80
CA LYS A 29 -19.79 22.03 -13.11
C LYS A 29 -18.49 21.37 -12.66
N LYS A 30 -18.52 20.58 -11.59
CA LYS A 30 -17.40 19.72 -11.19
C LYS A 30 -17.16 18.72 -12.32
N HIS A 31 -16.03 18.82 -13.01
CA HIS A 31 -15.61 17.78 -13.94
C HIS A 31 -15.10 16.59 -13.13
N THR A 32 -15.96 15.61 -12.94
CA THR A 32 -15.65 14.37 -12.26
C THR A 32 -15.23 13.34 -13.30
N ARG A 33 -14.02 12.81 -13.16
CA ARG A 33 -13.57 11.68 -13.97
C ARG A 33 -13.84 10.40 -13.18
N ILE A 34 -14.58 9.48 -13.78
CA ILE A 34 -14.89 8.17 -13.25
C ILE A 34 -13.96 7.16 -13.93
N VAL A 35 -13.18 6.42 -13.15
CA VAL A 35 -12.29 5.36 -13.63
C VAL A 35 -12.74 4.06 -13.01
N ARG A 36 -13.26 3.14 -13.81
CA ARG A 36 -13.57 1.77 -13.37
C ARG A 36 -12.28 0.97 -13.39
N ALA A 37 -11.75 0.68 -12.21
CA ALA A 37 -10.51 -0.06 -12.04
C ALA A 37 -10.72 -1.57 -12.00
N LEU A 38 -11.87 -2.01 -11.47
CA LEU A 38 -12.29 -3.40 -11.47
C LEU A 38 -13.75 -3.47 -11.93
N ASN A 39 -14.07 -4.48 -12.72
CA ASN A 39 -15.41 -4.70 -13.25
C ASN A 39 -15.73 -6.17 -13.21
N ASP A 40 -16.68 -6.54 -12.34
CA ASP A 40 -17.25 -7.88 -12.22
C ASP A 40 -16.18 -9.00 -12.08
N VAL A 41 -15.30 -8.86 -11.08
CA VAL A 41 -14.26 -9.85 -10.80
C VAL A 41 -14.73 -10.81 -9.72
N SER A 42 -14.82 -12.09 -10.07
CA SER A 42 -15.16 -13.18 -9.13
C SER A 42 -14.05 -14.21 -9.12
N ILE A 43 -13.45 -14.46 -7.97
CA ILE A 43 -12.35 -15.42 -7.79
C ILE A 43 -12.48 -16.08 -6.41
N ASP A 44 -12.28 -17.37 -6.35
CA ASP A 44 -12.11 -18.13 -5.12
C ASP A 44 -10.69 -18.68 -5.06
N VAL A 45 -9.98 -18.36 -3.97
CA VAL A 45 -8.61 -18.80 -3.71
C VAL A 45 -8.64 -19.71 -2.50
N HIS A 46 -8.22 -20.95 -2.68
CA HIS A 46 -8.20 -21.94 -1.60
C HIS A 46 -6.90 -21.88 -0.81
N TYR A 47 -6.96 -22.38 0.42
CA TYR A 47 -5.78 -22.51 1.28
C TYR A 47 -4.66 -23.29 0.56
N GLY A 48 -3.42 -22.84 0.74
CA GLY A 48 -2.24 -23.44 0.10
C GLY A 48 -2.07 -23.15 -1.38
N THR A 49 -2.92 -22.28 -1.97
CA THR A 49 -2.83 -21.91 -3.40
C THR A 49 -1.95 -20.68 -3.59
N VAL A 50 -1.06 -20.73 -4.58
CA VAL A 50 -0.35 -19.56 -5.10
C VAL A 50 -1.07 -19.09 -6.36
N LEU A 51 -1.64 -17.87 -6.31
CA LEU A 51 -2.34 -17.25 -7.42
C LEU A 51 -1.51 -16.15 -8.06
N GLY A 52 -1.14 -16.32 -9.33
CA GLY A 52 -0.48 -15.29 -10.13
C GLY A 52 -1.49 -14.40 -10.85
N ILE A 53 -1.34 -13.07 -10.72
CA ILE A 53 -2.16 -12.06 -11.42
C ILE A 53 -1.30 -11.35 -12.45
N ILE A 54 -1.57 -11.59 -13.73
CA ILE A 54 -0.82 -11.01 -14.86
C ILE A 54 -1.71 -10.07 -15.69
N GLY A 55 -1.09 -9.15 -16.40
CA GLY A 55 -1.79 -8.19 -17.25
C GLY A 55 -0.96 -6.93 -17.50
N SER A 56 -1.39 -6.09 -18.42
CA SER A 56 -0.75 -4.82 -18.78
C SER A 56 -0.75 -3.81 -17.63
N ASN A 57 0.06 -2.74 -17.73
CA ASN A 57 0.00 -1.64 -16.79
C ASN A 57 -1.35 -0.94 -16.90
N GLY A 58 -1.97 -0.66 -15.74
CA GLY A 58 -3.32 -0.09 -15.70
C GLY A 58 -4.47 -1.11 -15.73
N ALA A 59 -4.19 -2.42 -15.89
CA ALA A 59 -5.23 -3.48 -15.92
C ALA A 59 -5.97 -3.70 -14.58
N GLY A 60 -5.64 -2.97 -13.52
CA GLY A 60 -6.33 -3.08 -12.24
C GLY A 60 -5.67 -4.02 -11.22
N LYS A 61 -4.53 -4.65 -11.53
CA LYS A 61 -3.84 -5.61 -10.64
C LYS A 61 -3.60 -5.06 -9.22
N SER A 62 -2.98 -3.89 -9.12
CA SER A 62 -2.73 -3.25 -7.82
C SER A 62 -4.02 -2.81 -7.12
N SER A 63 -5.06 -2.45 -7.87
CA SER A 63 -6.38 -2.13 -7.32
C SER A 63 -7.04 -3.35 -6.72
N LEU A 64 -6.93 -4.50 -7.38
CA LEU A 64 -7.44 -5.78 -6.87
C LEU A 64 -6.74 -6.16 -5.56
N MET A 65 -5.40 -6.07 -5.53
CA MET A 65 -4.63 -6.35 -4.32
C MET A 65 -5.02 -5.44 -3.16
N ARG A 66 -5.21 -4.13 -3.41
CA ARG A 66 -5.67 -3.19 -2.37
C ARG A 66 -7.04 -3.51 -1.81
N VAL A 67 -7.94 -4.02 -2.65
CA VAL A 67 -9.27 -4.42 -2.18
C VAL A 67 -9.19 -5.71 -1.37
N ILE A 68 -8.43 -6.71 -1.82
CA ILE A 68 -8.21 -7.96 -1.08
C ILE A 68 -7.56 -7.68 0.29
N SER A 69 -6.60 -6.76 0.34
CA SER A 69 -5.90 -6.36 1.57
C SER A 69 -6.74 -5.45 2.49
N GLY A 70 -7.97 -5.12 2.11
CA GLY A 70 -8.84 -4.23 2.91
C GLY A 70 -8.42 -2.76 2.93
N ILE A 71 -7.40 -2.36 2.14
CA ILE A 71 -6.92 -0.96 2.06
C ILE A 71 -7.95 -0.06 1.40
N VAL A 72 -8.68 -0.58 0.41
CA VAL A 72 -9.74 0.15 -0.31
C VAL A 72 -11.00 -0.70 -0.31
N PRO A 73 -12.14 -0.18 0.17
CA PRO A 73 -13.39 -0.92 0.09
C PRO A 73 -13.85 -1.03 -1.38
N PRO A 74 -14.46 -2.15 -1.79
CA PRO A 74 -15.05 -2.29 -3.11
C PRO A 74 -16.25 -1.35 -3.27
N THR A 75 -16.53 -0.91 -4.50
CA THR A 75 -17.75 -0.14 -4.82
C THR A 75 -18.94 -1.05 -5.14
N GLN A 76 -18.67 -2.30 -5.52
CA GLN A 76 -19.67 -3.33 -5.78
C GLN A 76 -19.11 -4.69 -5.36
N GLY A 77 -20.01 -5.64 -5.07
CA GLY A 77 -19.65 -6.98 -4.66
C GLY A 77 -19.08 -7.05 -3.25
N ARG A 78 -18.44 -8.18 -2.93
CA ARG A 78 -17.86 -8.41 -1.60
C ARG A 78 -16.57 -9.20 -1.68
N VAL A 79 -15.70 -8.94 -0.70
CA VAL A 79 -14.50 -9.74 -0.43
C VAL A 79 -14.66 -10.37 0.94
N GLU A 80 -14.44 -11.66 1.01
CA GLU A 80 -14.39 -12.41 2.24
C GLU A 80 -12.99 -13.02 2.34
N VAL A 81 -12.30 -12.72 3.44
CA VAL A 81 -10.96 -13.24 3.72
C VAL A 81 -11.02 -13.97 5.05
N TYR A 82 -10.54 -15.19 5.05
CA TYR A 82 -10.48 -16.03 6.24
C TYR A 82 -9.02 -16.13 6.70
N GLY A 83 -8.71 -15.54 7.84
CA GLY A 83 -7.37 -15.42 8.40
C GLY A 83 -6.81 -13.99 8.35
N SER A 84 -5.50 -13.86 8.60
CA SER A 84 -4.78 -12.58 8.54
C SER A 84 -4.24 -12.32 7.13
N VAL A 85 -4.25 -11.05 6.71
CA VAL A 85 -3.67 -10.61 5.44
C VAL A 85 -2.46 -9.75 5.75
N SER A 86 -1.30 -10.17 5.26
CA SER A 86 -0.10 -9.33 5.20
C SER A 86 0.09 -8.81 3.77
N THR A 87 0.48 -7.56 3.59
CA THR A 87 0.63 -6.96 2.28
C THR A 87 1.96 -6.26 2.11
N LEU A 88 2.62 -6.51 0.98
CA LEU A 88 3.85 -5.84 0.56
C LEU A 88 3.58 -4.59 -0.31
N LEU A 89 2.32 -4.19 -0.48
CA LEU A 89 1.95 -3.04 -1.32
C LEU A 89 2.46 -1.70 -0.78
N ALA A 90 2.86 -1.66 0.46
CA ALA A 90 3.31 -0.48 1.16
C ALA A 90 4.63 -0.75 1.91
N LEU A 91 5.61 -1.31 1.18
CA LEU A 91 6.95 -1.54 1.73
C LEU A 91 7.51 -0.28 2.37
N GLY A 92 7.99 -0.39 3.61
CA GLY A 92 8.57 0.72 4.36
C GLY A 92 7.54 1.73 4.89
N VAL A 93 6.26 1.36 5.01
CA VAL A 93 5.28 2.19 5.72
C VAL A 93 5.75 2.40 7.16
N GLY A 94 5.70 3.66 7.60
CA GLY A 94 6.19 4.05 8.92
C GLY A 94 7.67 4.37 8.96
N PHE A 95 8.46 4.07 7.94
CA PHE A 95 9.90 4.34 7.94
C PHE A 95 10.20 5.84 7.96
N ASN A 96 11.17 6.20 8.79
CA ASN A 96 11.70 7.56 8.90
C ASN A 96 13.18 7.58 8.44
N PRO A 97 13.48 8.20 7.29
CA PRO A 97 14.84 8.24 6.76
C PRO A 97 15.89 8.91 7.68
N SER A 98 15.47 9.72 8.65
CA SER A 98 16.37 10.37 9.60
C SER A 98 16.81 9.46 10.75
N MET A 99 16.13 8.32 10.94
CA MET A 99 16.43 7.33 11.95
C MET A 99 17.27 6.18 11.36
N THR A 100 17.87 5.38 12.24
CA THR A 100 18.67 4.21 11.83
C THR A 100 17.79 3.11 11.21
N GLY A 101 18.39 2.16 10.51
CA GLY A 101 17.68 0.97 10.05
C GLY A 101 17.11 0.19 11.23
N ARG A 102 17.86 0.06 12.32
CA ARG A 102 17.39 -0.56 13.58
C ARG A 102 16.10 0.07 14.08
N ASP A 103 16.07 1.39 14.22
CA ASP A 103 14.87 2.12 14.66
C ASP A 103 13.70 1.90 13.69
N ASN A 104 13.98 1.82 12.39
CA ASN A 104 12.98 1.61 11.36
C ASN A 104 12.42 0.18 11.34
N VAL A 105 13.16 -0.82 11.82
CA VAL A 105 12.60 -2.16 12.06
C VAL A 105 11.48 -2.07 13.08
N TYR A 106 11.69 -1.35 14.19
CA TYR A 106 10.62 -1.15 15.19
C TYR A 106 9.44 -0.34 14.62
N LEU A 107 9.73 0.74 13.89
CA LEU A 107 8.64 1.54 13.30
C LEU A 107 7.80 0.74 12.30
N GLY A 108 8.46 -0.04 11.43
CA GLY A 108 7.79 -0.89 10.45
C GLY A 108 7.00 -2.03 11.09
N GLY A 109 7.60 -2.72 12.05
CA GLY A 109 6.95 -3.80 12.78
C GLY A 109 5.69 -3.32 13.54
N LEU A 110 5.80 -2.19 14.25
CA LEU A 110 4.64 -1.56 14.91
C LEU A 110 3.57 -1.12 13.90
N ALA A 111 3.98 -0.57 12.76
CA ALA A 111 3.04 -0.19 11.68
C ALA A 111 2.37 -1.43 11.04
N ALA A 112 3.04 -2.58 11.03
CA ALA A 112 2.48 -3.85 10.61
C ALA A 112 1.58 -4.52 11.67
N GLY A 113 1.51 -3.95 12.88
CA GLY A 113 0.67 -4.43 13.99
C GLY A 113 1.36 -5.41 14.94
N MET A 114 2.69 -5.55 14.85
CA MET A 114 3.47 -6.35 15.80
C MET A 114 3.60 -5.64 17.15
N THR A 115 3.67 -6.41 18.22
CA THR A 115 4.07 -5.90 19.55
C THR A 115 5.57 -5.68 19.60
N ARG A 116 6.04 -4.93 20.60
CA ARG A 116 7.47 -4.70 20.79
C ARG A 116 8.22 -6.00 21.08
N GLU A 117 7.63 -6.86 21.89
CA GLU A 117 8.17 -8.17 22.24
C GLU A 117 8.33 -9.09 21.03
N GLU A 118 7.37 -9.05 20.09
CA GLU A 118 7.44 -9.79 18.83
C GLU A 118 8.55 -9.24 17.93
N ILE A 119 8.73 -7.93 17.88
CA ILE A 119 9.81 -7.30 17.12
C ILE A 119 11.16 -7.65 17.74
N ASP A 120 11.31 -7.56 19.07
CA ASP A 120 12.53 -7.92 19.78
C ASP A 120 12.92 -9.38 19.50
N ALA A 121 11.94 -10.29 19.51
CA ALA A 121 12.17 -11.71 19.23
C ALA A 121 12.55 -11.98 17.76
N SER A 122 12.13 -11.15 16.83
CA SER A 122 12.36 -11.31 15.38
C SER A 122 13.53 -10.48 14.86
N PHE A 123 14.08 -9.57 15.68
CA PHE A 123 15.03 -8.56 15.23
C PHE A 123 16.27 -9.15 14.55
N ASP A 124 16.90 -10.15 15.17
CA ASP A 124 18.11 -10.76 14.63
C ASP A 124 17.86 -11.42 13.28
N SER A 125 16.71 -12.08 13.13
CA SER A 125 16.29 -12.70 11.87
C SER A 125 16.03 -11.64 10.77
N ILE A 126 15.38 -10.51 11.12
CA ILE A 126 15.15 -9.39 10.20
C ILE A 126 16.49 -8.77 9.79
N ALA A 127 17.40 -8.55 10.73
CA ALA A 127 18.71 -7.96 10.46
C ALA A 127 19.55 -8.88 9.55
N GLU A 128 19.58 -10.18 9.81
CA GLU A 128 20.26 -11.17 8.98
C GLU A 128 19.68 -11.21 7.56
N PHE A 129 18.34 -11.32 7.45
CA PHE A 129 17.66 -11.40 6.16
C PHE A 129 17.84 -10.12 5.31
N SER A 130 17.94 -8.95 5.95
CA SER A 130 18.17 -7.68 5.25
C SER A 130 19.57 -7.58 4.62
N GLU A 131 20.54 -8.38 5.10
CA GLU A 131 21.95 -8.35 4.70
C GLU A 131 22.60 -6.96 4.80
N LEU A 132 22.14 -6.12 5.72
CA LEU A 132 22.67 -4.76 5.90
C LEU A 132 23.95 -4.73 6.75
N GLY A 133 24.20 -5.76 7.55
CA GLY A 133 25.34 -5.82 8.46
C GLY A 133 25.38 -4.58 9.38
N GLU A 134 26.57 -4.01 9.56
CA GLU A 134 26.77 -2.80 10.39
C GLU A 134 25.98 -1.57 9.88
N SER A 135 25.59 -1.55 8.62
CA SER A 135 24.81 -0.44 8.05
C SER A 135 23.42 -0.32 8.69
N ILE A 136 22.93 -1.35 9.39
CA ILE A 136 21.63 -1.29 10.08
C ILE A 136 21.60 -0.19 11.15
N ASP A 137 22.73 0.17 11.70
CA ASP A 137 22.87 1.23 12.70
C ASP A 137 23.14 2.62 12.09
N ALA A 138 23.25 2.71 10.76
CA ALA A 138 23.37 3.99 10.06
C ALA A 138 21.99 4.60 9.75
N PRO A 139 21.86 5.92 9.66
CA PRO A 139 20.61 6.58 9.25
C PRO A 139 20.18 6.16 7.86
N MET A 140 18.90 5.80 7.68
CA MET A 140 18.38 5.28 6.41
C MET A 140 18.48 6.26 5.23
N ARG A 141 18.63 7.57 5.48
CA ARG A 141 18.91 8.56 4.42
C ARG A 141 20.22 8.28 3.67
N THR A 142 21.12 7.49 4.24
CA THR A 142 22.40 7.10 3.61
C THR A 142 22.30 5.80 2.81
N TYR A 143 21.13 5.13 2.87
CA TYR A 143 20.93 3.85 2.20
C TYR A 143 20.79 4.05 0.69
N SER A 144 21.30 3.10 -0.05
CA SER A 144 20.91 2.92 -1.45
C SER A 144 19.44 2.47 -1.55
N SER A 145 18.84 2.63 -2.73
CA SER A 145 17.47 2.14 -2.96
C SER A 145 17.32 0.64 -2.72
N GLY A 146 18.39 -0.14 -3.01
CA GLY A 146 18.42 -1.57 -2.74
C GLY A 146 18.47 -1.89 -1.24
N MET A 147 19.28 -1.18 -0.46
CA MET A 147 19.33 -1.33 1.00
C MET A 147 17.99 -1.01 1.64
N TYR A 148 17.37 0.11 1.20
CA TYR A 148 16.04 0.49 1.66
C TYR A 148 15.01 -0.60 1.37
N ALA A 149 14.98 -1.10 0.13
CA ALA A 149 14.02 -2.11 -0.28
C ALA A 149 14.22 -3.43 0.47
N ARG A 150 15.47 -3.86 0.68
CA ARG A 150 15.77 -5.08 1.46
C ARG A 150 15.28 -4.98 2.89
N LEU A 151 15.58 -3.88 3.60
CA LEU A 151 15.07 -3.70 4.95
C LEU A 151 13.55 -3.68 4.99
N ALA A 152 12.93 -2.94 4.07
CA ALA A 152 11.47 -2.83 4.00
C ALA A 152 10.77 -4.18 3.67
N PHE A 153 11.47 -5.09 3.00
CA PHE A 153 10.97 -6.44 2.72
C PHE A 153 11.20 -7.40 3.89
N SER A 154 12.20 -7.13 4.73
CA SER A 154 12.59 -7.99 5.87
C SER A 154 11.66 -7.82 7.08
N VAL A 155 11.04 -6.66 7.20
CA VAL A 155 10.09 -6.30 8.26
C VAL A 155 8.68 -6.70 7.90
#